data_8c54c2683e44be27cf2206f5c8347054
#
_entry.id   8c54c2683e44be27cf2206f5c8347054
#
_cell.length_a   1.000
_cell.length_b   1.000
_cell.length_c   1.000
_cell.angle_alpha   90.00
_cell.angle_beta   90.00
_cell.angle_gamma   90.00
#
_symmetry.space_group_name_H-M   'P 1'
#
loop_
_entity.id
_entity.type
_entity.pdbx_description
1 polymer ?
#
loop_
_entity_poly.entity_id
_entity_poly.type
_entity_poly.pdbx_seq_one_letter_code
_entity_poly.pdbx_strand_id
1 'polypeptide(L)'
;MIYQDLLAYKKGFEIAMEIFEVSKLFPKEETYSLTDQIRRSSRSVCANIAESYRKRVYPKHFHSKLTDSDAENSETQTWLEFAFACKYINENTFKELTEKNKEVGKLINYMLLNPAKFGVKTEYWTPNTENWILKHEILKTNSIPK
;
A
#
# COMPACT_ATOMS: atom_id res chain seq x y z
N MET A 1 9.25 -19.68 2.16
CA MET A 1 8.41 -18.46 2.35
C MET A 1 7.51 -18.28 1.13
N ILE A 2 6.25 -18.00 1.36
CA ILE A 2 5.26 -17.66 0.35
C ILE A 2 4.80 -16.21 0.55
N TYR A 3 4.12 -15.62 -0.43
CA TYR A 3 3.75 -14.19 -0.32
C TYR A 3 2.81 -13.91 0.87
N GLN A 4 2.02 -14.89 1.29
CA GLN A 4 1.15 -14.77 2.46
C GLN A 4 1.92 -14.61 3.79
N ASP A 5 3.20 -14.98 3.82
CA ASP A 5 4.05 -14.80 4.99
C ASP A 5 4.60 -13.37 5.12
N LEU A 6 4.55 -12.60 4.04
CA LEU A 6 5.05 -11.22 4.04
C LEU A 6 4.22 -10.35 4.98
N LEU A 7 4.89 -9.61 5.85
CA LEU A 7 4.22 -8.72 6.80
C LEU A 7 3.41 -7.63 6.07
N ALA A 8 3.95 -7.09 4.99
CA ALA A 8 3.25 -6.11 4.16
C ALA A 8 1.92 -6.67 3.61
N TYR A 9 1.92 -7.92 3.15
CA TYR A 9 0.72 -8.60 2.68
C TYR A 9 -0.30 -8.81 3.82
N LYS A 10 0.14 -9.34 4.95
CA LYS A 10 -0.73 -9.60 6.11
C LYS A 10 -1.41 -8.32 6.59
N LYS A 11 -0.63 -7.26 6.75
CA LYS A 11 -1.15 -5.96 7.21
C LYS A 11 -2.07 -5.31 6.17
N GLY A 12 -1.71 -5.39 4.90
CA GLY A 12 -2.56 -4.91 3.80
C GLY A 12 -3.88 -5.67 3.72
N PHE A 13 -3.85 -6.97 3.89
CA PHE A 13 -5.05 -7.82 3.92
C PHE A 13 -5.96 -7.45 5.11
N GLU A 14 -5.39 -7.26 6.28
CA GLU A 14 -6.12 -6.84 7.48
C GLU A 14 -6.87 -5.52 7.25
N ILE A 15 -6.19 -4.51 6.70
CA ILE A 15 -6.82 -3.22 6.39
C ILE A 15 -7.94 -3.38 5.35
N ALA A 16 -7.70 -4.15 4.29
CA ALA A 16 -8.70 -4.38 3.26
C ALA A 16 -9.98 -5.00 3.83
N MET A 17 -9.83 -5.92 4.78
CA MET A 17 -10.99 -6.53 5.47
C MET A 17 -11.68 -5.57 6.41
N GLU A 18 -10.95 -4.73 7.14
CA GLU A 18 -11.56 -3.68 7.97
C GLU A 18 -12.31 -2.66 7.13
N ILE A 19 -11.74 -2.24 6.00
CA ILE A 19 -12.38 -1.35 5.03
C ILE A 19 -13.65 -2.00 4.45
N PHE A 20 -13.61 -3.29 4.15
CA PHE A 20 -14.77 -4.02 3.68
C PHE A 20 -15.91 -3.92 4.69
N GLU A 21 -15.64 -4.18 5.99
CA GLU A 21 -16.67 -4.10 7.05
C GLU A 21 -17.18 -2.66 7.24
N VAL A 22 -16.29 -1.68 7.33
CA VAL A 22 -16.67 -0.27 7.51
C VAL A 22 -17.48 0.24 6.32
N SER A 23 -17.09 -0.13 5.11
CA SER A 23 -17.76 0.34 3.89
C SER A 23 -19.18 -0.24 3.68
N LYS A 24 -19.55 -1.29 4.41
CA LYS A 24 -20.95 -1.77 4.46
C LYS A 24 -21.91 -0.71 4.99
N LEU A 25 -21.40 0.21 5.81
CA LEU A 25 -22.17 1.30 6.41
C LEU A 25 -22.25 2.56 5.53
N PHE A 26 -21.53 2.57 4.42
CA PHE A 26 -21.60 3.69 3.47
C PHE A 26 -23.01 3.77 2.83
N PRO A 27 -23.47 4.99 2.46
CA PRO A 27 -24.76 5.11 1.81
C PRO A 27 -24.82 4.36 0.47
N LYS A 28 -26.01 3.87 0.12
CA LYS A 28 -26.21 3.13 -1.15
C LYS A 28 -25.82 3.92 -2.38
N GLU A 29 -25.94 5.23 -2.35
CA GLU A 29 -25.53 6.13 -3.44
C GLU A 29 -24.03 6.05 -3.74
N GLU A 30 -23.21 5.56 -2.79
CA GLU A 30 -21.78 5.37 -2.95
C GLU A 30 -21.37 3.97 -3.45
N THR A 31 -22.32 3.07 -3.67
CA THR A 31 -22.05 1.67 -4.05
C THR A 31 -21.13 1.56 -5.26
N TYR A 32 -21.34 2.37 -6.28
CA TYR A 32 -20.55 2.35 -7.52
C TYR A 32 -19.54 3.50 -7.60
N SER A 33 -19.32 4.20 -6.51
CA SER A 33 -18.35 5.29 -6.42
C SER A 33 -17.37 5.05 -5.27
N LEU A 34 -17.49 5.71 -4.14
CA LEU A 34 -16.54 5.60 -3.03
C LEU A 34 -16.40 4.17 -2.49
N THR A 35 -17.51 3.46 -2.31
CA THR A 35 -17.49 2.08 -1.81
C THR A 35 -16.70 1.15 -2.73
N ASP A 36 -16.97 1.23 -4.03
CA ASP A 36 -16.24 0.43 -5.03
C ASP A 36 -14.76 0.79 -5.06
N GLN A 37 -14.44 2.06 -5.11
CA GLN A 37 -13.07 2.56 -5.22
C GLN A 37 -12.21 2.17 -4.01
N ILE A 38 -12.70 2.33 -2.80
CA ILE A 38 -11.92 2.02 -1.59
C ILE A 38 -11.70 0.51 -1.43
N ARG A 39 -12.68 -0.30 -1.80
CA ARG A 39 -12.54 -1.76 -1.81
C ARG A 39 -11.55 -2.21 -2.85
N ARG A 40 -11.61 -1.66 -4.06
CA ARG A 40 -10.67 -1.97 -5.13
C ARG A 40 -9.25 -1.61 -4.77
N SER A 41 -9.00 -0.36 -4.36
CA SER A 41 -7.64 0.10 -4.06
C SER A 41 -7.01 -0.67 -2.91
N SER A 42 -7.75 -0.90 -1.82
CA SER A 42 -7.23 -1.64 -0.67
C SER A 42 -6.88 -3.10 -1.01
N ARG A 43 -7.70 -3.76 -1.83
CA ARG A 43 -7.42 -5.13 -2.31
C ARG A 43 -6.25 -5.15 -3.29
N SER A 44 -6.13 -4.13 -4.14
CA SER A 44 -5.04 -4.01 -5.11
C SER A 44 -3.67 -3.85 -4.45
N VAL A 45 -3.60 -3.25 -3.27
CA VAL A 45 -2.36 -3.23 -2.45
C VAL A 45 -1.85 -4.66 -2.25
N CYS A 46 -2.70 -5.56 -1.78
CA CYS A 46 -2.36 -6.96 -1.53
C CYS A 46 -2.02 -7.71 -2.82
N ALA A 47 -2.84 -7.54 -3.85
CA ALA A 47 -2.64 -8.22 -5.14
C ALA A 47 -1.29 -7.84 -5.76
N ASN A 48 -0.91 -6.57 -5.72
CA ASN A 48 0.37 -6.12 -6.26
C ASN A 48 1.57 -6.59 -5.41
N ILE A 49 1.43 -6.68 -4.08
CA ILE A 49 2.47 -7.30 -3.23
C ILE A 49 2.66 -8.77 -3.61
N ALA A 50 1.58 -9.53 -3.75
CA ALA A 50 1.63 -10.93 -4.15
C ALA A 50 2.30 -11.11 -5.52
N GLU A 51 1.93 -10.31 -6.50
CA GLU A 51 2.52 -10.33 -7.83
C GLU A 51 4.00 -9.97 -7.81
N SER A 52 4.39 -8.94 -7.05
CA SER A 52 5.80 -8.55 -6.91
C SER A 52 6.64 -9.70 -6.40
N TYR A 53 6.17 -10.38 -5.38
CA TYR A 53 6.86 -11.52 -4.77
C TYR A 53 7.02 -12.69 -5.74
N ARG A 54 5.99 -12.98 -6.53
CA ARG A 54 6.04 -14.01 -7.57
C ARG A 54 7.00 -13.66 -8.71
N LYS A 55 7.25 -12.38 -8.92
CA LYS A 55 8.12 -11.86 -10.00
C LYS A 55 9.56 -11.54 -9.53
N ARG A 56 10.00 -12.11 -8.42
CA ARG A 56 11.35 -11.86 -7.85
C ARG A 56 12.51 -12.20 -8.78
N VAL A 57 12.30 -13.13 -9.71
CA VAL A 57 13.27 -13.50 -10.74
C VAL A 57 13.55 -12.32 -11.69
N TYR A 58 12.62 -11.41 -11.79
CA TYR A 58 12.70 -10.22 -12.64
C TYR A 58 12.72 -8.96 -11.77
N PRO A 59 13.91 -8.45 -11.38
CA PRO A 59 14.03 -7.32 -10.44
C PRO A 59 13.21 -6.08 -10.81
N LYS A 60 13.16 -5.74 -12.10
CA LYS A 60 12.37 -4.60 -12.58
C LYS A 60 10.87 -4.80 -12.37
N HIS A 61 10.37 -6.02 -12.55
CA HIS A 61 8.96 -6.36 -12.33
C HIS A 61 8.62 -6.36 -10.84
N PHE A 62 9.52 -6.90 -10.02
CA PHE A 62 9.39 -6.81 -8.56
C PHE A 62 9.24 -5.36 -8.10
N HIS A 63 10.14 -4.50 -8.53
CA HIS A 63 10.12 -3.07 -8.22
C HIS A 63 8.84 -2.39 -8.73
N SER A 64 8.50 -2.61 -10.00
CA SER A 64 7.32 -2.00 -10.62
C SER A 64 6.02 -2.38 -9.91
N LYS A 65 5.85 -3.64 -9.55
CA LYS A 65 4.65 -4.11 -8.84
C LYS A 65 4.57 -3.57 -7.41
N LEU A 66 5.69 -3.41 -6.73
CA LEU A 66 5.71 -2.77 -5.42
C LEU A 66 5.38 -1.28 -5.49
N THR A 67 5.86 -0.58 -6.51
CA THR A 67 5.48 0.83 -6.70
C THR A 67 4.00 0.97 -7.06
N ASP A 68 3.43 0.03 -7.81
CA ASP A 68 1.98 -0.03 -8.06
C ASP A 68 1.22 -0.22 -6.75
N SER A 69 1.70 -1.14 -5.88
CA SER A 69 1.10 -1.36 -4.56
C SER A 69 1.15 -0.10 -3.68
N ASP A 70 2.26 0.61 -3.69
CA ASP A 70 2.41 1.87 -2.96
C ASP A 70 1.44 2.95 -3.46
N ALA A 71 1.27 3.05 -4.77
CA ALA A 71 0.31 3.96 -5.39
C ALA A 71 -1.13 3.61 -4.97
N GLU A 72 -1.51 2.33 -4.97
CA GLU A 72 -2.83 1.88 -4.51
C GLU A 72 -3.04 2.13 -3.01
N ASN A 73 -1.98 2.05 -2.22
CA ASN A 73 -2.02 2.37 -0.80
C ASN A 73 -2.31 3.87 -0.58
N SER A 74 -1.70 4.74 -1.38
CA SER A 74 -1.97 6.18 -1.37
C SER A 74 -3.39 6.50 -1.85
N GLU A 75 -3.87 5.79 -2.86
CA GLU A 75 -5.25 5.91 -3.34
C GLU A 75 -6.25 5.52 -2.23
N THR A 76 -5.99 4.44 -1.52
CA THR A 76 -6.80 4.01 -0.38
C THR A 76 -6.88 5.09 0.69
N GLN A 77 -5.76 5.75 1.00
CA GLN A 77 -5.73 6.87 1.94
C GLN A 77 -6.59 8.03 1.47
N THR A 78 -6.54 8.34 0.19
CA THR A 78 -7.40 9.38 -0.41
C THR A 78 -8.88 9.07 -0.21
N TRP A 79 -9.29 7.83 -0.45
CA TRP A 79 -10.69 7.43 -0.23
C TRP A 79 -11.10 7.44 1.24
N LEU A 80 -10.17 7.13 2.15
CA LEU A 80 -10.41 7.28 3.60
C LEU A 80 -10.66 8.75 3.98
N GLU A 81 -9.91 9.67 3.39
CA GLU A 81 -10.09 11.10 3.60
C GLU A 81 -11.47 11.57 3.10
N PHE A 82 -11.93 11.10 1.94
CA PHE A 82 -13.27 11.36 1.46
C PHE A 82 -14.35 10.78 2.36
N ALA A 83 -14.19 9.54 2.82
CA ALA A 83 -15.13 8.91 3.74
C ALA A 83 -15.27 9.69 5.04
N PHE A 84 -14.16 10.21 5.57
CA PHE A 84 -14.17 11.05 6.77
C PHE A 84 -14.79 12.41 6.51
N ALA A 85 -14.43 13.08 5.42
CA ALA A 85 -15.01 14.38 5.06
C ALA A 85 -16.52 14.31 4.81
N CYS A 86 -17.00 13.21 4.24
CA CYS A 86 -18.42 12.94 4.04
C CYS A 86 -19.13 12.46 5.31
N LYS A 87 -18.41 12.29 6.42
CA LYS A 87 -18.94 11.81 7.70
C LYS A 87 -19.50 10.38 7.66
N TYR A 88 -18.97 9.56 6.75
CA TYR A 88 -19.32 8.13 6.69
C TYR A 88 -18.59 7.30 7.74
N ILE A 89 -17.46 7.77 8.21
CA ILE A 89 -16.68 7.20 9.31
C ILE A 89 -16.40 8.29 10.36
N ASN A 90 -16.27 7.88 11.62
CA ASN A 90 -15.90 8.81 12.68
C ASN A 90 -14.38 9.06 12.73
N GLU A 91 -13.97 10.04 13.52
CA GLU A 91 -12.57 10.44 13.65
C GLU A 91 -11.69 9.30 14.16
N ASN A 92 -12.18 8.51 15.12
CA ASN A 92 -11.42 7.39 15.67
C ASN A 92 -11.14 6.32 14.63
N THR A 93 -12.16 5.90 13.88
CA THR A 93 -12.00 4.95 12.77
C THR A 93 -11.05 5.49 11.70
N PHE A 94 -11.20 6.75 11.34
CA PHE A 94 -10.30 7.40 10.39
C PHE A 94 -8.83 7.36 10.84
N LYS A 95 -8.57 7.72 12.10
CA LYS A 95 -7.21 7.70 12.67
C LYS A 95 -6.62 6.29 12.69
N GLU A 96 -7.39 5.31 13.14
CA GLU A 96 -6.93 3.91 13.20
C GLU A 96 -6.57 3.36 11.83
N LEU A 97 -7.45 3.54 10.84
CA LEU A 97 -7.21 3.07 9.48
C LEU A 97 -6.07 3.82 8.81
N THR A 98 -5.94 5.12 9.06
CA THR A 98 -4.81 5.93 8.55
C THR A 98 -3.47 5.44 9.10
N GLU A 99 -3.37 5.16 10.40
CA GLU A 99 -2.15 4.64 11.01
C GLU A 99 -1.78 3.26 10.44
N LYS A 100 -2.75 2.37 10.29
CA LYS A 100 -2.53 1.05 9.68
C LYS A 100 -2.09 1.17 8.22
N ASN A 101 -2.69 2.09 7.48
CA ASN A 101 -2.33 2.34 6.09
C ASN A 101 -0.89 2.87 5.95
N LYS A 102 -0.47 3.77 6.85
CA LYS A 102 0.92 4.23 6.93
C LYS A 102 1.89 3.11 7.22
N GLU A 103 1.54 2.19 8.12
CA GLU A 103 2.36 1.02 8.44
C GLU A 103 2.58 0.16 7.20
N VAL A 104 1.53 -0.10 6.42
CA VAL A 104 1.65 -0.85 5.17
C VAL A 104 2.56 -0.12 4.19
N GLY A 105 2.43 1.19 4.04
CA GLY A 105 3.30 1.99 3.19
C GLY A 105 4.78 1.88 3.59
N LYS A 106 5.07 1.90 4.88
CA LYS A 106 6.45 1.70 5.40
C LYS A 106 6.98 0.31 5.08
N LEU A 107 6.15 -0.73 5.20
CA LEU A 107 6.53 -2.11 4.90
C LEU A 107 6.79 -2.32 3.40
N ILE A 108 5.99 -1.74 2.54
CA ILE A 108 6.20 -1.75 1.08
C ILE A 108 7.52 -1.05 0.76
N ASN A 109 7.76 0.12 1.35
CA ASN A 109 9.00 0.86 1.15
C ASN A 109 10.23 0.08 1.63
N TYR A 110 10.12 -0.63 2.74
CA TYR A 110 11.17 -1.52 3.23
C TYR A 110 11.52 -2.61 2.20
N MET A 111 10.51 -3.21 1.57
CA MET A 111 10.73 -4.19 0.51
C MET A 111 11.43 -3.57 -0.71
N LEU A 112 11.02 -2.37 -1.10
CA LEU A 112 11.64 -1.63 -2.21
C LEU A 112 13.12 -1.32 -1.95
N LEU A 113 13.46 -0.95 -0.70
CA LEU A 113 14.81 -0.59 -0.30
C LEU A 113 15.72 -1.80 -0.04
N ASN A 114 15.16 -2.98 0.19
CA ASN A 114 15.88 -4.18 0.56
C ASN A 114 15.48 -5.40 -0.30
N PRO A 115 15.54 -5.29 -1.65
CA PRO A 115 15.07 -6.37 -2.52
C PRO A 115 15.78 -7.70 -2.28
N ALA A 116 17.09 -7.66 -1.99
CA ALA A 116 17.88 -8.86 -1.73
C ALA A 116 17.36 -9.68 -0.54
N LYS A 117 16.80 -9.01 0.49
CA LYS A 117 16.20 -9.68 1.65
C LYS A 117 14.95 -10.49 1.31
N PHE A 118 14.35 -10.21 0.15
CA PHE A 118 13.17 -10.90 -0.35
C PHE A 118 13.48 -11.87 -1.50
N GLY A 119 14.77 -12.18 -1.71
CA GLY A 119 15.21 -13.15 -2.71
C GLY A 119 15.33 -12.60 -4.12
N VAL A 120 15.36 -11.29 -4.28
CA VAL A 120 15.60 -10.65 -5.58
C VAL A 120 17.11 -10.60 -5.84
N LYS A 121 17.54 -11.13 -7.00
CA LYS A 121 18.93 -11.06 -7.43
C LYS A 121 19.20 -9.70 -8.08
N THR A 122 20.04 -8.90 -7.44
CA THR A 122 20.34 -7.54 -7.87
C THR A 122 21.63 -7.41 -8.70
N GLU A 123 22.32 -8.52 -9.00
CA GLU A 123 23.64 -8.53 -9.65
C GLU A 123 23.65 -7.87 -11.05
N TYR A 124 22.51 -7.84 -11.73
CA TYR A 124 22.36 -7.32 -13.08
C TYR A 124 21.46 -6.09 -13.20
N TRP A 125 20.91 -5.63 -12.08
CA TRP A 125 20.02 -4.49 -12.06
C TRP A 125 20.36 -3.59 -10.88
N THR A 126 21.06 -2.52 -11.17
CA THR A 126 21.08 -1.38 -10.27
C THR A 126 19.98 -0.44 -10.76
N PRO A 127 18.91 -0.21 -9.98
CA PRO A 127 18.18 1.03 -10.18
C PRO A 127 19.23 2.14 -10.18
N ASN A 128 19.02 3.17 -10.95
CA ASN A 128 19.88 4.34 -10.89
C ASN A 128 19.83 4.85 -9.45
N THR A 129 20.69 4.25 -8.61
CA THR A 129 20.53 4.14 -7.16
C THR A 129 20.61 5.50 -6.50
N GLU A 130 21.35 6.43 -7.11
CA GLU A 130 21.49 7.78 -6.58
C GLU A 130 20.19 8.57 -6.69
N ASN A 131 19.55 8.57 -7.85
CA ASN A 131 18.30 9.29 -8.04
C ASN A 131 17.11 8.63 -7.32
N TRP A 132 17.13 7.32 -7.15
CA TRP A 132 16.04 6.60 -6.50
C TRP A 132 16.12 6.73 -4.97
N ILE A 133 17.32 6.59 -4.38
CA ILE A 133 17.57 6.80 -2.94
C ILE A 133 17.25 8.24 -2.54
N LEU A 134 17.71 9.23 -3.31
CA LEU A 134 17.39 10.63 -3.09
C LEU A 134 15.90 10.92 -3.16
N LYS A 135 15.21 10.35 -4.14
CA LYS A 135 13.76 10.52 -4.27
C LYS A 135 12.99 9.92 -3.08
N HIS A 136 13.43 8.77 -2.57
CA HIS A 136 12.81 8.12 -1.42
C HIS A 136 13.20 8.75 -0.09
N GLU A 137 14.40 9.30 0.04
CA GLU A 137 14.81 10.09 1.20
C GLU A 137 14.03 11.40 1.28
N ILE A 138 13.84 12.08 0.15
CA ILE A 138 13.02 13.30 0.07
C ILE A 138 11.56 12.99 0.47
N LEU A 139 11.01 11.87 0.02
CA LEU A 139 9.65 11.44 0.41
C LEU A 139 9.57 11.10 1.90
N LYS A 140 10.63 10.53 2.50
CA LYS A 140 10.70 10.29 3.95
C LYS A 140 10.74 11.58 4.76
N THR A 141 11.49 12.58 4.32
CA THR A 141 11.57 13.88 5.02
C THR A 141 10.28 14.67 4.89
N ASN A 142 9.55 14.52 3.80
CA ASN A 142 8.24 15.17 3.60
C ASN A 142 7.08 14.42 4.30
N SER A 143 7.28 13.19 4.74
CA SER A 143 6.28 12.40 5.48
C SER A 143 6.40 12.51 7.00
N ILE A 144 7.34 13.28 7.51
CA ILE A 144 7.44 13.60 8.94
C ILE A 144 6.39 14.70 9.21
N PRO A 145 5.34 14.42 10.02
CA PRO A 145 4.41 15.46 10.40
C PRO A 145 5.17 16.54 11.19
N LYS A 146 5.03 17.75 10.70
CA LYS A 146 5.50 18.91 11.47
C LYS A 146 4.64 19.09 12.72
#